data_61a8819dd35b7b40ce33fa9905f233f5
#
_entry.id   61a8819dd35b7b40ce33fa9905f233f5
#
_cell.length_a   1.000
_cell.length_b   1.000
_cell.length_c   1.000
_cell.angle_alpha   90.00
_cell.angle_beta   90.00
_cell.angle_gamma   90.00
#
_symmetry.space_group_name_H-M   'P 1'
#
loop_
_entity.id
_entity.type
_entity.pdbx_description
1 polymer ?
#
loop_
_entity_poly.entity_id
_entity_poly.type
_entity_poly.pdbx_seq_one_letter_code
_entity_poly.pdbx_strand_id
1 'polypeptide(L)'
;SLKTVSSFPTLVEKERLVAGSKLFTHDWSNRSISAPLNLRFSYGLGFPIKITESKKLGLILALNYSDTRKINFGEVNSYDGTGQVSDFKDEIYQRNTSEGALLNVNYVADKFQIHFRNLFNSNFDRNSVFRTGIANITDQIAVNNIANYNNYNQLTNHVLSVKNIFGDNFMTLNTTINYSSIKRMTPDYKIVSYTKTPDADNFALSIGDFFNTSSGKFYSDLREHVLGAN
;
A
#
# COMPACT_ATOMS: atom_id res chain seq x y z
N SER A 1 3.05 7.55 20.17
CA SER A 1 3.27 8.82 19.46
C SER A 1 4.73 9.20 19.58
N LEU A 2 5.45 9.23 18.47
CA LEU A 2 6.79 9.79 18.40
C LEU A 2 6.65 11.30 18.65
N LYS A 3 7.10 11.75 19.80
CA LYS A 3 7.22 13.19 20.07
C LYS A 3 8.31 13.76 19.18
N THR A 4 8.06 14.92 18.60
CA THR A 4 9.07 15.72 17.89
C THR A 4 10.25 15.92 18.82
N VAL A 5 11.43 15.45 18.44
CA VAL A 5 12.66 15.65 19.21
C VAL A 5 13.10 17.10 18.97
N SER A 6 13.42 17.82 20.03
CA SER A 6 13.99 19.17 19.92
C SER A 6 15.34 19.10 19.23
N SER A 7 15.73 20.18 18.56
CA SER A 7 17.04 20.28 17.88
C SER A 7 18.26 20.05 18.81
N PHE A 8 18.04 20.12 20.12
CA PHE A 8 19.06 19.84 21.17
C PHE A 8 18.46 18.90 22.24
N PRO A 9 18.43 17.58 21.98
CA PRO A 9 17.88 16.64 22.93
C PRO A 9 18.72 16.60 24.22
N THR A 10 18.04 16.51 25.36
CA THR A 10 18.67 16.28 26.67
C THR A 10 19.37 14.91 26.70
N LEU A 11 20.29 14.68 27.66
CA LEU A 11 20.94 13.37 27.85
C LEU A 11 19.93 12.23 28.00
N VAL A 12 18.85 12.45 28.76
CA VAL A 12 17.76 11.45 28.94
C VAL A 12 17.03 11.16 27.65
N GLU A 13 16.80 12.17 26.80
CA GLU A 13 16.18 11.99 25.48
C GLU A 13 17.12 11.24 24.54
N LYS A 14 18.43 11.51 24.56
CA LYS A 14 19.44 10.74 23.81
C LYS A 14 19.48 9.28 24.22
N GLU A 15 19.45 8.97 25.52
CA GLU A 15 19.41 7.59 26.01
C GLU A 15 18.13 6.86 25.57
N ARG A 16 16.97 7.54 25.62
CA ARG A 16 15.69 6.99 25.12
C ARG A 16 15.71 6.76 23.61
N LEU A 17 16.30 7.66 22.83
CA LEU A 17 16.47 7.50 21.39
C LEU A 17 17.38 6.31 21.07
N VAL A 18 18.51 6.17 21.78
CA VAL A 18 19.41 5.03 21.63
C VAL A 18 18.74 3.72 22.04
N ALA A 19 18.01 3.71 23.14
CA ALA A 19 17.24 2.53 23.56
C ALA A 19 16.13 2.19 22.54
N GLY A 20 15.43 3.20 22.04
CA GLY A 20 14.43 3.04 20.99
C GLY A 20 15.01 2.52 19.67
N SER A 21 16.18 3.03 19.29
CA SER A 21 16.85 2.58 18.04
C SER A 21 17.24 1.11 18.08
N LYS A 22 17.58 0.58 19.25
CA LYS A 22 17.92 -0.84 19.44
C LYS A 22 16.72 -1.79 19.31
N LEU A 23 15.50 -1.28 19.38
CA LEU A 23 14.27 -2.06 19.17
C LEU A 23 13.97 -2.29 17.69
N PHE A 24 14.58 -1.51 16.79
CA PHE A 24 14.41 -1.70 15.36
C PHE A 24 15.34 -2.81 14.85
N THR A 25 14.84 -3.62 13.93
CA THR A 25 15.69 -4.59 13.24
C THR A 25 16.80 -3.86 12.49
N HIS A 26 18.04 -4.22 12.77
CA HIS A 26 19.23 -3.65 12.12
C HIS A 26 19.65 -4.44 10.87
N ASP A 27 18.91 -5.49 10.52
CA ASP A 27 19.17 -6.25 9.29
C ASP A 27 18.69 -5.44 8.08
N TRP A 28 19.63 -4.90 7.34
CA TRP A 28 19.45 -4.14 6.11
C TRP A 28 19.80 -4.98 4.88
N SER A 29 20.19 -6.24 5.10
CA SER A 29 20.58 -7.13 4.02
C SER A 29 19.39 -7.61 3.21
N ASN A 30 19.57 -7.65 1.90
CA ASN A 30 18.65 -8.33 1.01
C ASN A 30 19.11 -9.77 0.81
N ARG A 31 18.15 -10.70 0.87
CA ARG A 31 18.41 -12.12 0.61
C ARG A 31 17.78 -12.48 -0.73
N SER A 32 18.60 -13.07 -1.60
CA SER A 32 18.10 -13.66 -2.84
C SER A 32 17.39 -14.98 -2.53
N ILE A 33 16.17 -15.12 -3.04
CA ILE A 33 15.40 -16.36 -2.97
C ILE A 33 14.90 -16.71 -4.38
N SER A 34 14.76 -17.99 -4.67
CA SER A 34 14.08 -18.43 -5.89
C SER A 34 12.63 -17.99 -5.85
N ALA A 35 12.17 -17.31 -6.90
CA ALA A 35 10.79 -16.87 -6.99
C ALA A 35 9.88 -18.09 -7.23
N PRO A 36 8.88 -18.38 -6.36
CA PRO A 36 7.86 -19.37 -6.66
C PRO A 36 6.98 -18.88 -7.81
N LEU A 37 6.15 -19.77 -8.33
CA LEU A 37 5.20 -19.46 -9.40
C LEU A 37 4.23 -18.36 -8.97
N ASN A 38 3.88 -17.49 -9.90
CA ASN A 38 2.79 -16.55 -9.71
C ASN A 38 1.49 -17.32 -9.59
N LEU A 39 0.70 -16.99 -8.57
CA LEU A 39 -0.57 -17.63 -8.27
C LEU A 39 -1.71 -16.63 -8.43
N ARG A 40 -2.77 -17.03 -9.11
CA ARG A 40 -4.03 -16.28 -9.17
C ARG A 40 -5.19 -17.24 -9.02
N PHE A 41 -6.10 -16.90 -8.13
CA PHE A 41 -7.33 -17.63 -7.88
C PHE A 41 -8.50 -16.64 -7.88
N SER A 42 -9.60 -17.03 -8.53
CA SER A 42 -10.85 -16.28 -8.48
C SER A 42 -12.01 -17.26 -8.40
N TYR A 43 -12.93 -16.99 -7.51
CA TYR A 43 -14.14 -17.76 -7.31
C TYR A 43 -15.34 -16.83 -7.25
N GLY A 44 -16.40 -17.19 -7.95
CA GLY A 44 -17.65 -16.43 -7.94
C GLY A 44 -18.83 -17.38 -7.88
N LEU A 45 -19.77 -17.07 -7.00
CA LEU A 45 -21.02 -17.80 -6.84
C LEU A 45 -22.16 -16.81 -6.74
N GLY A 46 -23.22 -17.05 -7.48
CA GLY A 46 -24.42 -16.24 -7.40
C GLY A 46 -25.65 -17.08 -7.67
N PHE A 47 -26.66 -16.97 -6.83
CA PHE A 47 -27.93 -17.68 -7.03
C PHE A 47 -29.11 -16.88 -6.50
N PRO A 48 -30.23 -16.89 -7.24
CA PRO A 48 -31.51 -16.41 -6.77
C PRO A 48 -32.25 -17.56 -6.06
N ILE A 49 -32.86 -17.24 -4.93
CA ILE A 49 -33.75 -18.13 -4.19
C ILE A 49 -35.16 -17.53 -4.27
N LYS A 50 -36.09 -18.25 -4.87
CA LYS A 50 -37.49 -17.89 -4.87
C LYS A 50 -38.11 -18.44 -3.59
N ILE A 51 -38.53 -17.56 -2.68
CA ILE A 51 -39.15 -17.93 -1.40
C ILE A 51 -40.66 -18.10 -1.63
N THR A 52 -41.26 -17.13 -2.30
CA THR A 52 -42.66 -17.18 -2.78
C THR A 52 -42.73 -16.45 -4.13
N GLU A 53 -43.93 -16.37 -4.75
CA GLU A 53 -44.11 -15.62 -6.01
C GLU A 53 -43.67 -14.17 -5.87
N SER A 54 -43.89 -13.55 -4.72
CA SER A 54 -43.60 -12.12 -4.45
C SER A 54 -42.31 -11.91 -3.65
N LYS A 55 -41.64 -12.96 -3.14
CA LYS A 55 -40.47 -12.83 -2.29
C LYS A 55 -39.28 -13.56 -2.89
N LYS A 56 -38.19 -12.84 -3.10
CA LYS A 56 -36.96 -13.36 -3.70
C LYS A 56 -35.75 -12.95 -2.85
N LEU A 57 -34.81 -13.87 -2.70
CA LEU A 57 -33.52 -13.63 -2.10
C LEU A 57 -32.43 -13.86 -3.16
N GLY A 58 -31.56 -12.90 -3.36
CA GLY A 58 -30.36 -13.04 -4.19
C GLY A 58 -29.12 -13.03 -3.33
N LEU A 59 -28.19 -13.92 -3.61
CA LEU A 59 -26.89 -13.97 -2.97
C LEU A 59 -25.80 -13.95 -4.05
N ILE A 60 -24.78 -13.11 -3.85
CA ILE A 60 -23.56 -13.10 -4.65
C ILE A 60 -22.38 -13.15 -3.69
N LEU A 61 -21.49 -14.11 -3.90
CA LEU A 61 -20.21 -14.23 -3.23
C LEU A 61 -19.12 -14.24 -4.31
N ALA A 62 -18.11 -13.39 -4.14
CA ALA A 62 -16.91 -13.45 -4.98
C ALA A 62 -15.67 -13.36 -4.09
N LEU A 63 -14.67 -14.16 -4.42
CA LEU A 63 -13.37 -14.19 -3.76
C LEU A 63 -12.29 -14.10 -4.83
N ASN A 64 -11.27 -13.32 -4.57
CA ASN A 64 -10.08 -13.28 -5.40
C ASN A 64 -8.82 -13.24 -4.56
N TYR A 65 -7.80 -13.90 -5.05
CA TYR A 65 -6.46 -13.91 -4.50
C TYR A 65 -5.46 -13.87 -5.64
N SER A 66 -4.42 -13.05 -5.50
CA SER A 66 -3.27 -13.12 -6.40
C SER A 66 -1.97 -12.86 -5.64
N ASP A 67 -0.92 -13.60 -5.96
CA ASP A 67 0.45 -13.38 -5.51
C ASP A 67 1.35 -13.40 -6.74
N THR A 68 1.86 -12.25 -7.11
CA THR A 68 2.64 -12.08 -8.32
C THR A 68 4.02 -11.51 -8.00
N ARG A 69 5.00 -11.99 -8.70
CA ARG A 69 6.38 -11.52 -8.62
C ARG A 69 6.87 -11.16 -9.99
N LYS A 70 7.61 -10.08 -10.07
CA LYS A 70 8.22 -9.62 -11.32
C LYS A 70 9.54 -8.90 -11.03
N ILE A 71 10.40 -8.93 -12.02
CA ILE A 71 11.63 -8.15 -12.06
C ILE A 71 11.48 -7.19 -13.24
N ASN A 72 11.76 -5.93 -12.98
CA ASN A 72 11.79 -4.89 -14.02
C ASN A 72 13.20 -4.27 -14.02
N PHE A 73 13.67 -3.94 -15.20
CA PHE A 73 14.88 -3.17 -15.41
C PHE A 73 14.48 -1.84 -16.02
N GLY A 74 15.10 -0.75 -15.57
CA GLY A 74 14.80 0.59 -16.03
C GLY A 74 16.06 1.45 -16.09
N GLU A 75 16.01 2.48 -16.91
CA GLU A 75 17.00 3.55 -16.95
C GLU A 75 16.30 4.84 -16.56
N VAL A 76 16.92 5.63 -15.67
CA VAL A 76 16.38 6.88 -15.18
C VAL A 76 17.43 7.97 -15.39
N ASN A 77 17.16 8.83 -16.33
CA ASN A 77 18.05 9.91 -16.70
C ASN A 77 17.41 11.27 -16.38
N SER A 78 18.15 12.17 -15.78
CA SER A 78 17.71 13.55 -15.59
C SER A 78 18.54 14.50 -16.42
N TYR A 79 17.89 15.56 -16.90
CA TYR A 79 18.47 16.58 -17.75
C TYR A 79 18.14 17.96 -17.18
N ASP A 80 19.05 18.91 -17.35
CA ASP A 80 18.83 20.33 -17.11
C ASP A 80 19.17 21.16 -18.38
N GLY A 81 19.23 22.48 -18.24
CA GLY A 81 19.56 23.37 -19.37
C GLY A 81 20.98 23.21 -19.93
N THR A 82 21.86 22.47 -19.27
CA THR A 82 23.27 22.25 -19.66
C THR A 82 23.51 20.84 -20.21
N GLY A 83 22.54 19.93 -20.07
CA GLY A 83 22.63 18.55 -20.57
C GLY A 83 22.17 17.51 -19.56
N GLN A 84 22.69 16.28 -19.71
CA GLN A 84 22.39 15.20 -18.79
C GLN A 84 23.07 15.41 -17.43
N VAL A 85 22.29 15.35 -16.35
CA VAL A 85 22.76 15.55 -14.96
C VAL A 85 23.01 14.23 -14.27
N SER A 86 22.15 13.24 -14.48
CA SER A 86 22.28 11.90 -13.87
C SER A 86 21.97 10.78 -14.84
N ASP A 87 22.56 9.62 -14.58
CA ASP A 87 22.35 8.38 -15.33
C ASP A 87 22.26 7.21 -14.34
N PHE A 88 21.07 6.61 -14.24
CA PHE A 88 20.82 5.51 -13.32
C PHE A 88 20.28 4.29 -14.04
N LYS A 89 20.67 3.13 -13.54
CA LYS A 89 20.10 1.81 -13.86
C LYS A 89 19.43 1.25 -12.63
N ASP A 90 18.16 0.91 -12.78
CA ASP A 90 17.32 0.35 -11.72
C ASP A 90 17.01 -1.12 -12.01
N GLU A 91 17.22 -1.95 -11.02
CA GLU A 91 16.74 -3.31 -10.97
C GLU A 91 15.70 -3.41 -9.86
N ILE A 92 14.45 -3.70 -10.23
CA ILE A 92 13.29 -3.58 -9.35
C ILE A 92 12.66 -4.97 -9.17
N TYR A 93 12.75 -5.50 -7.97
CA TYR A 93 12.08 -6.73 -7.57
C TYR A 93 10.77 -6.39 -6.88
N GLN A 94 9.67 -6.87 -7.43
CA GLN A 94 8.34 -6.58 -6.93
C GLN A 94 7.60 -7.86 -6.57
N ARG A 95 6.92 -7.84 -5.41
CA ARG A 95 5.90 -8.82 -5.06
C ARG A 95 4.63 -8.07 -4.72
N ASN A 96 3.55 -8.42 -5.41
CA ASN A 96 2.22 -7.91 -5.13
C ASN A 96 1.34 -9.07 -4.69
N THR A 97 0.75 -8.94 -3.49
CA THR A 97 -0.27 -9.88 -2.98
C THR A 97 -1.57 -9.11 -2.85
N SER A 98 -2.61 -9.58 -3.53
CA SER A 98 -3.94 -8.96 -3.50
C SER A 98 -4.98 -9.98 -3.08
N GLU A 99 -5.85 -9.57 -2.18
CA GLU A 99 -6.96 -10.35 -1.64
C GLU A 99 -8.24 -9.52 -1.75
N GLY A 100 -9.32 -10.15 -2.17
CA GLY A 100 -10.61 -9.49 -2.25
C GLY A 100 -11.75 -10.43 -1.93
N ALA A 101 -12.77 -9.90 -1.29
CA ALA A 101 -14.02 -10.59 -1.02
C ALA A 101 -15.20 -9.65 -1.26
N LEU A 102 -16.22 -10.16 -1.91
CA LEU A 102 -17.50 -9.47 -2.13
C LEU A 102 -18.61 -10.38 -1.64
N LEU A 103 -19.51 -9.82 -0.83
CA LEU A 103 -20.74 -10.47 -0.42
C LEU A 103 -21.90 -9.49 -0.64
N ASN A 104 -22.81 -9.84 -1.52
CA ASN A 104 -24.03 -9.09 -1.74
C ASN A 104 -25.24 -9.98 -1.41
N VAL A 105 -26.12 -9.45 -0.59
CA VAL A 105 -27.41 -10.04 -0.24
C VAL A 105 -28.50 -9.08 -0.68
N ASN A 106 -29.43 -9.57 -1.47
CA ASN A 106 -30.56 -8.78 -1.96
C ASN A 106 -31.85 -9.53 -1.62
N TYR A 107 -32.70 -8.92 -0.80
CA TYR A 107 -34.02 -9.42 -0.50
C TYR A 107 -35.07 -8.47 -1.10
N VAL A 108 -36.00 -9.04 -1.86
CA VAL A 108 -37.08 -8.31 -2.52
C VAL A 108 -38.40 -8.93 -2.12
N ALA A 109 -39.31 -8.11 -1.61
CA ALA A 109 -40.73 -8.42 -1.38
C ALA A 109 -41.58 -7.32 -2.04
N ASP A 110 -42.90 -7.49 -2.08
CA ASP A 110 -43.81 -6.58 -2.84
C ASP A 110 -43.60 -5.10 -2.54
N LYS A 111 -43.52 -4.76 -1.26
CA LYS A 111 -43.42 -3.34 -0.81
C LYS A 111 -42.10 -3.06 -0.06
N PHE A 112 -41.19 -4.00 -0.02
CA PHE A 112 -39.96 -3.92 0.77
C PHE A 112 -38.78 -4.55 0.05
N GLN A 113 -37.65 -3.82 0.02
CA GLN A 113 -36.42 -4.33 -0.55
C GLN A 113 -35.25 -3.98 0.37
N ILE A 114 -34.34 -4.94 0.57
CA ILE A 114 -33.07 -4.74 1.27
C ILE A 114 -31.95 -5.16 0.34
N HIS A 115 -30.96 -4.29 0.23
CA HIS A 115 -29.69 -4.57 -0.43
C HIS A 115 -28.57 -4.39 0.57
N PHE A 116 -27.86 -5.46 0.89
CA PHE A 116 -26.68 -5.44 1.72
C PHE A 116 -25.47 -5.81 0.87
N ARG A 117 -24.54 -4.87 0.70
CA ARG A 117 -23.33 -5.02 -0.11
C ARG A 117 -22.12 -4.85 0.77
N ASN A 118 -21.20 -5.81 0.69
CA ASN A 118 -19.95 -5.79 1.41
C ASN A 118 -18.80 -6.00 0.44
N LEU A 119 -17.80 -5.17 0.56
CA LEU A 119 -16.56 -5.28 -0.17
C LEU A 119 -15.39 -5.26 0.82
N PHE A 120 -14.52 -6.22 0.68
CA PHE A 120 -13.20 -6.21 1.29
C PHE A 120 -12.15 -6.29 0.20
N ASN A 121 -11.13 -5.46 0.28
CA ASN A 121 -9.95 -5.51 -0.58
C ASN A 121 -8.71 -5.23 0.25
N SER A 122 -7.69 -6.05 0.06
CA SER A 122 -6.38 -5.89 0.69
C SER A 122 -5.31 -6.05 -0.38
N ASN A 123 -4.36 -5.14 -0.40
CA ASN A 123 -3.21 -5.16 -1.30
C ASN A 123 -1.93 -4.94 -0.51
N PHE A 124 -0.98 -5.83 -0.68
CA PHE A 124 0.33 -5.76 -0.08
C PHE A 124 1.40 -5.78 -1.17
N ASP A 125 2.11 -4.66 -1.28
CA ASP A 125 3.21 -4.47 -2.23
C ASP A 125 4.53 -4.49 -1.48
N ARG A 126 5.44 -5.37 -1.88
CA ARG A 126 6.84 -5.38 -1.45
C ARG A 126 7.72 -5.09 -2.63
N ASN A 127 8.58 -4.10 -2.47
CA ASN A 127 9.51 -3.67 -3.50
C ASN A 127 10.93 -3.61 -2.95
N SER A 128 11.88 -4.11 -3.71
CA SER A 128 13.32 -3.92 -3.51
C SER A 128 13.89 -3.31 -4.78
N VAL A 129 14.47 -2.14 -4.67
CA VAL A 129 15.06 -1.39 -5.78
C VAL A 129 16.56 -1.32 -5.56
N PHE A 130 17.31 -1.78 -6.53
CA PHE A 130 18.76 -1.61 -6.60
C PHE A 130 19.04 -0.60 -7.70
N ARG A 131 19.60 0.53 -7.33
CA ARG A 131 19.96 1.62 -8.24
C ARG A 131 21.45 1.79 -8.26
N THR A 132 22.04 1.73 -9.44
CA THR A 132 23.45 2.03 -9.68
C THR A 132 23.57 3.10 -10.77
N GLY A 133 24.65 3.84 -10.77
CA GLY A 133 24.90 4.84 -11.82
C GLY A 133 25.61 6.07 -11.30
N ILE A 134 25.40 7.19 -11.98
CA ILE A 134 26.01 8.47 -11.71
C ILE A 134 24.95 9.46 -11.27
N ALA A 135 25.06 9.96 -10.03
CA ALA A 135 24.13 10.96 -9.48
C ALA A 135 24.43 12.38 -9.96
N ASN A 136 25.69 12.66 -10.25
CA ASN A 136 26.13 13.93 -10.81
C ASN A 136 27.21 13.64 -11.87
N ILE A 137 26.85 13.88 -13.14
CA ILE A 137 27.76 13.63 -14.28
C ILE A 137 28.93 14.59 -14.28
N THR A 138 28.73 15.85 -13.86
CA THR A 138 29.81 16.84 -13.80
C THR A 138 30.89 16.45 -12.77
N ASP A 139 30.45 16.03 -11.58
CA ASP A 139 31.36 15.66 -10.49
C ASP A 139 31.67 14.16 -10.48
N GLN A 140 31.14 13.39 -11.43
CA GLN A 140 31.31 11.93 -11.57
C GLN A 140 31.00 11.17 -10.27
N ILE A 141 29.96 11.58 -9.55
CA ILE A 141 29.57 10.95 -8.28
C ILE A 141 28.80 9.67 -8.58
N ALA A 142 29.46 8.54 -8.40
CA ALA A 142 28.83 7.23 -8.52
C ALA A 142 27.96 6.91 -7.30
N VAL A 143 26.84 6.22 -7.52
CA VAL A 143 25.93 5.77 -6.47
C VAL A 143 25.63 4.28 -6.56
N ASN A 144 25.39 3.69 -5.38
CA ASN A 144 24.82 2.36 -5.22
C ASN A 144 23.77 2.44 -4.12
N ASN A 145 22.50 2.44 -4.50
CA ASN A 145 21.40 2.63 -3.59
C ASN A 145 20.55 1.35 -3.53
N ILE A 146 20.13 1.01 -2.32
CA ILE A 146 19.20 -0.08 -2.06
C ILE A 146 18.02 0.50 -1.33
N ALA A 147 16.83 0.40 -1.94
CA ALA A 147 15.58 0.81 -1.31
C ALA A 147 14.66 -0.40 -1.15
N ASN A 148 14.19 -0.62 0.07
CA ASN A 148 13.19 -1.64 0.38
C ASN A 148 11.96 -0.96 0.96
N TYR A 149 10.80 -1.19 0.39
CA TYR A 149 9.58 -0.65 0.92
C TYR A 149 8.42 -1.62 0.78
N ASN A 150 7.57 -1.61 1.80
CA ASN A 150 6.36 -2.39 1.88
C ASN A 150 5.19 -1.41 2.00
N ASN A 151 4.19 -1.57 1.14
CA ASN A 151 2.94 -0.83 1.22
C ASN A 151 1.80 -1.80 1.47
N TYR A 152 0.98 -1.50 2.45
CA TYR A 152 -0.23 -2.23 2.76
C TYR A 152 -1.42 -1.28 2.62
N ASN A 153 -2.36 -1.65 1.76
CA ASN A 153 -3.60 -0.92 1.57
C ASN A 153 -4.77 -1.87 1.81
N GLN A 154 -5.71 -1.45 2.63
CA GLN A 154 -6.93 -2.20 2.91
C GLN A 154 -8.14 -1.28 2.79
N LEU A 155 -9.16 -1.76 2.11
CA LEU A 155 -10.47 -1.12 2.01
C LEU A 155 -11.53 -2.11 2.47
N THR A 156 -12.38 -1.67 3.37
CA THR A 156 -13.61 -2.37 3.73
C THR A 156 -14.77 -1.40 3.51
N ASN A 157 -15.80 -1.85 2.82
CA ASN A 157 -17.00 -1.05 2.56
C ASN A 157 -18.25 -1.87 2.79
N HIS A 158 -19.18 -1.34 3.58
CA HIS A 158 -20.47 -1.93 3.90
C HIS A 158 -21.56 -0.94 3.51
N VAL A 159 -22.49 -1.36 2.68
CA VAL A 159 -23.64 -0.54 2.27
C VAL A 159 -24.93 -1.31 2.54
N LEU A 160 -25.77 -0.73 3.34
CA LEU A 160 -27.13 -1.20 3.57
C LEU A 160 -28.11 -0.22 2.93
N SER A 161 -28.89 -0.67 1.96
CA SER A 161 -29.97 0.12 1.36
C SER A 161 -31.29 -0.57 1.61
N VAL A 162 -32.26 0.18 2.08
CA VAL A 162 -33.61 -0.26 2.37
C VAL A 162 -34.59 0.61 1.60
N LYS A 163 -35.47 -0.03 0.85
CA LYS A 163 -36.57 0.63 0.14
C LYS A 163 -37.90 0.14 0.70
N ASN A 164 -38.72 1.06 1.15
CA ASN A 164 -40.09 0.80 1.59
C ASN A 164 -41.07 1.55 0.69
N ILE A 165 -42.17 0.88 0.31
CA ILE A 165 -43.26 1.44 -0.47
C ILE A 165 -44.50 1.42 0.41
N PHE A 166 -45.05 2.59 0.67
CA PHE A 166 -46.22 2.78 1.53
C PHE A 166 -47.48 3.02 0.69
N GLY A 167 -48.61 2.49 1.17
CA GLY A 167 -49.90 2.55 0.47
C GLY A 167 -49.83 1.78 -0.87
N ASP A 168 -50.64 2.18 -1.81
CA ASP A 168 -50.63 1.67 -3.19
C ASP A 168 -49.76 2.57 -4.08
N ASN A 169 -48.44 2.61 -3.75
CA ASN A 169 -47.41 3.47 -4.37
C ASN A 169 -47.55 4.96 -4.03
N PHE A 170 -48.21 5.30 -2.92
CA PHE A 170 -48.36 6.70 -2.50
C PHE A 170 -47.03 7.34 -2.11
N MET A 171 -46.16 6.60 -1.41
CA MET A 171 -44.84 7.10 -0.96
C MET A 171 -43.81 6.02 -1.02
N THR A 172 -42.61 6.36 -1.49
CA THR A 172 -41.45 5.49 -1.45
C THR A 172 -40.37 6.13 -0.57
N LEU A 173 -39.95 5.40 0.45
CA LEU A 173 -38.80 5.77 1.30
C LEU A 173 -37.58 4.92 0.92
N ASN A 174 -36.51 5.57 0.52
CA ASN A 174 -35.21 4.92 0.31
C ASN A 174 -34.26 5.41 1.40
N THR A 175 -33.66 4.47 2.13
CA THR A 175 -32.66 4.76 3.15
C THR A 175 -31.40 4.01 2.81
N THR A 176 -30.26 4.69 2.80
CA THR A 176 -28.96 4.07 2.56
C THR A 176 -28.00 4.47 3.68
N ILE A 177 -27.36 3.47 4.27
CA ILE A 177 -26.28 3.64 5.24
C ILE A 177 -25.01 3.04 4.64
N ASN A 178 -23.96 3.79 4.66
CA ASN A 178 -22.66 3.38 4.17
C ASN A 178 -21.60 3.54 5.27
N TYR A 179 -20.79 2.52 5.47
CA TYR A 179 -19.59 2.56 6.30
C TYR A 179 -18.40 2.08 5.51
N SER A 180 -17.35 2.91 5.47
CA SER A 180 -16.07 2.57 4.83
C SER A 180 -14.94 2.71 5.83
N SER A 181 -14.00 1.78 5.78
CA SER A 181 -12.73 1.83 6.51
C SER A 181 -11.58 1.67 5.53
N ILE A 182 -10.67 2.63 5.56
CA ILE A 182 -9.47 2.64 4.73
C ILE A 182 -8.26 2.60 5.66
N LYS A 183 -7.34 1.71 5.38
CA LYS A 183 -6.05 1.61 6.06
C LYS A 183 -4.94 1.60 5.04
N ARG A 184 -3.99 2.50 5.19
CA ARG A 184 -2.78 2.56 4.39
C ARG A 184 -1.56 2.62 5.30
N MET A 185 -0.65 1.69 5.14
CA MET A 185 0.56 1.60 5.96
C MET A 185 1.78 1.41 5.07
N THR A 186 2.86 2.07 5.46
CA THR A 186 4.22 1.77 5.00
C THR A 186 5.01 1.38 6.24
N PRO A 187 5.00 0.08 6.63
CA PRO A 187 5.51 -0.34 7.94
C PRO A 187 7.03 -0.32 8.02
N ASP A 188 7.74 -0.39 6.90
CA ASP A 188 9.19 -0.45 6.89
C ASP A 188 9.71 -0.02 5.51
N TYR A 189 9.95 1.27 5.35
CA TYR A 189 10.64 1.81 4.20
C TYR A 189 12.08 2.09 4.58
N LYS A 190 13.02 1.42 3.93
CA LYS A 190 14.45 1.49 4.19
C LYS A 190 15.17 1.94 2.93
N ILE A 191 16.05 2.90 3.05
CA ILE A 191 16.99 3.30 2.01
C ILE A 191 18.40 3.19 2.56
N VAL A 192 19.28 2.54 1.84
CA VAL A 192 20.73 2.55 2.05
C VAL A 192 21.36 3.13 0.80
N SER A 193 22.06 4.22 0.95
CA SER A 193 22.72 4.92 -0.15
C SER A 193 24.24 4.94 0.08
N TYR A 194 24.97 4.48 -0.91
CA TYR A 194 26.42 4.58 -0.96
C TYR A 194 26.81 5.48 -2.12
N THR A 195 27.76 6.38 -1.85
CA THR A 195 28.31 7.28 -2.85
C THR A 195 29.82 7.09 -2.97
N LYS A 196 30.34 7.37 -4.16
CA LYS A 196 31.76 7.34 -4.44
C LYS A 196 32.12 8.52 -5.35
N THR A 197 33.06 9.35 -4.91
CA THR A 197 33.68 10.39 -5.73
C THR A 197 34.83 9.81 -6.57
N PRO A 198 35.26 10.46 -7.66
CA PRO A 198 36.35 9.95 -8.50
C PRO A 198 37.63 9.64 -7.73
N ASP A 199 37.96 10.49 -6.75
CA ASP A 199 39.19 10.38 -5.95
C ASP A 199 39.13 9.35 -4.81
N ALA A 200 37.95 8.75 -4.58
CA ALA A 200 37.76 7.76 -3.52
C ALA A 200 38.02 6.35 -4.05
N ASP A 201 38.68 5.49 -3.26
CA ASP A 201 38.88 4.09 -3.60
C ASP A 201 37.60 3.26 -3.42
N ASN A 202 36.78 3.60 -2.42
CA ASN A 202 35.64 2.82 -1.99
C ASN A 202 34.36 3.67 -1.92
N PHE A 203 33.22 2.99 -2.02
CA PHE A 203 31.91 3.58 -1.71
C PHE A 203 31.81 3.87 -0.21
N ALA A 204 31.34 5.05 0.13
CA ALA A 204 31.03 5.48 1.49
C ALA A 204 29.52 5.53 1.71
N LEU A 205 29.06 5.14 2.91
CA LEU A 205 27.67 5.28 3.30
C LEU A 205 27.29 6.78 3.32
N SER A 206 26.27 7.13 2.53
CA SER A 206 25.75 8.49 2.53
C SER A 206 24.84 8.67 3.74
N ILE A 207 25.28 9.50 4.68
CA ILE A 207 24.52 9.94 5.86
C ILE A 207 24.34 11.45 5.67
N GLY A 208 23.25 11.87 5.11
CA GLY A 208 23.00 13.27 4.81
C GLY A 208 21.60 13.73 5.19
N ASP A 209 21.28 14.96 4.84
CA ASP A 209 20.01 15.59 5.14
C ASP A 209 18.80 14.81 4.65
N PHE A 210 17.71 14.90 5.41
CA PHE A 210 16.45 14.18 5.27
C PHE A 210 15.81 14.24 3.87
N PHE A 211 16.25 15.16 3.01
CA PHE A 211 15.69 15.45 1.70
C PHE A 211 16.54 14.99 0.50
N ASN A 212 17.78 14.59 0.72
CA ASN A 212 18.65 14.10 -0.35
C ASN A 212 19.06 12.65 -0.09
N THR A 213 18.79 11.76 -1.01
CA THR A 213 19.32 10.39 -1.24
C THR A 213 20.04 9.70 -0.07
N SER A 214 19.79 10.12 1.17
CA SER A 214 20.45 9.63 2.36
C SER A 214 19.84 8.34 2.87
N SER A 215 20.65 7.54 3.53
CA SER A 215 20.21 6.32 4.20
C SER A 215 19.24 6.63 5.34
N GLY A 216 18.15 5.88 5.44
CA GLY A 216 17.14 6.13 6.46
C GLY A 216 16.02 5.10 6.49
N LYS A 217 15.18 5.22 7.52
CA LYS A 217 13.94 4.45 7.67
C LYS A 217 12.75 5.40 7.77
N PHE A 218 11.66 4.99 7.14
CA PHE A 218 10.41 5.73 7.15
C PHE A 218 9.24 4.81 7.48
N TYR A 219 8.27 5.33 8.24
CA TYR A 219 7.04 4.63 8.63
C TYR A 219 5.85 5.55 8.41
N SER A 220 4.78 4.98 7.90
CA SER A 220 3.50 5.69 7.75
C SER A 220 2.35 4.76 8.13
N ASP A 221 1.37 5.27 8.86
CA ASP A 221 0.10 4.59 9.18
C ASP A 221 -1.02 5.63 9.06
N LEU A 222 -1.86 5.47 8.04
CA LEU A 222 -3.05 6.28 7.82
C LEU A 222 -4.27 5.38 7.96
N ARG A 223 -5.25 5.82 8.76
CA ARG A 223 -6.54 5.16 8.94
C ARG A 223 -7.65 6.18 8.81
N GLU A 224 -8.63 5.83 8.03
CA GLU A 224 -9.80 6.66 7.78
C GLU A 224 -11.07 5.83 7.94
N HIS A 225 -12.08 6.41 8.57
CA HIS A 225 -13.40 5.82 8.71
C HIS A 225 -14.44 6.83 8.21
N VAL A 226 -15.29 6.40 7.30
CA VAL A 226 -16.32 7.23 6.71
C VAL A 226 -17.68 6.60 6.98
N LEU A 227 -18.59 7.35 7.57
CA LEU A 227 -19.98 6.98 7.78
C LEU A 227 -20.86 7.95 6.98
N GLY A 228 -21.74 7.42 6.16
CA GLY A 228 -22.69 8.17 5.37
C GLY A 228 -24.11 7.63 5.57
N ALA A 229 -25.10 8.51 5.57
CA ALA A 229 -26.51 8.17 5.56
C ALA A 229 -27.26 9.10 4.62
N ASN A 230 -28.23 8.54 3.88
CA ASN A 230 -29.09 9.25 2.94
C ASN A 230 -30.50 8.64 2.94
#